data_37a9e7c9dab88d0ef01d1d95121d1e23
#
_entry.id   37a9e7c9dab88d0ef01d1d95121d1e23
#
_cell.length_a   1.000
_cell.length_b   1.000
_cell.length_c   1.000
_cell.angle_alpha   90.00
_cell.angle_beta   90.00
_cell.angle_gamma   90.00
#
_symmetry.space_group_name_H-M   'P 1'
#
loop_
_entity.id
_entity.type
_entity.pdbx_description
1 polymer ?
#
loop_
_entity_poly.entity_id
_entity_poly.type
_entity_poly.pdbx_seq_one_letter_code
_entity_poly.pdbx_strand_id
1 'polypeptide(L)'
;MRYLLLTLLLFTVPAQAQTTLRLSGLTGELEANVQRYLDRYAATEISTSLRFQSRLEQDIGTALQALGYYHSEIDISLQRNGHNGSRLLIRVTPGEPTRIKETDLQILGDAQNDADFLVLLAQAPQAGDIVHHGRYDSFKAALNSLAQRKGYFDARFSLQRLEVAPSRREAFVRLHFDSGTRYRFGRVSFSGQQIASDRLQSLVPFQAGAPYLASQLGELNQALANTNWFSSILVTADTEEITEHTLPINIELAPRKRNSIETGIGYSDDVGARLKLNWLKPWLNERGHSLNTKLAISGAEQSVEAAYKLPLQSVATDFWQLQYGLRNRDYQDTRAIESNLALERHWLLANDWYRTASIRWLYEDYTQADQEDSSSLLMPGISFSRSRQSGSGMPRQADRLLLGIEVSDPSWGSDASFVRLRGRAGYIDSFGDRHRMVSRLDAGAILMETVENLPPSLRFFAGGDNNLRGYAYESVSPLNQQGELIGGRYMATASLEYQYRVTGNWWLATFADYGSAWTDSPDWKRGVGFGVRWGSPIGAVRIDFAWGLDAEGSPFQLHFSLGPEL
;
A
#
# COMPACT_ATOMS: atom_id res chain seq x y z
N MET A 1 30.11 46.86 -43.35
CA MET A 1 29.33 46.59 -44.58
C MET A 1 29.58 45.14 -45.01
N ARG A 2 28.57 44.26 -44.83
CA ARG A 2 28.25 43.11 -45.67
C ARG A 2 27.10 42.39 -44.99
N TYR A 3 25.91 42.61 -45.54
CA TYR A 3 24.65 41.95 -45.16
C TYR A 3 24.69 40.52 -45.66
N LEU A 4 24.46 39.55 -44.74
CA LEU A 4 24.15 38.18 -45.12
C LEU A 4 22.67 37.96 -44.98
N LEU A 5 21.93 37.97 -46.12
CA LEU A 5 20.55 37.55 -46.24
C LEU A 5 20.48 36.03 -46.04
N LEU A 6 19.87 35.60 -44.93
CA LEU A 6 19.52 34.16 -44.70
C LEU A 6 18.12 33.94 -45.28
N THR A 7 18.04 33.36 -46.47
CA THR A 7 16.80 32.92 -47.12
C THR A 7 16.29 31.67 -46.41
N LEU A 8 15.19 31.83 -45.63
CA LEU A 8 14.46 30.75 -45.00
C LEU A 8 13.62 30.01 -46.09
N LEU A 9 14.12 28.89 -46.58
CA LEU A 9 13.35 27.98 -47.43
C LEU A 9 12.29 27.27 -46.56
N LEU A 10 11.07 27.78 -46.63
CA LEU A 10 9.86 27.10 -46.12
C LEU A 10 9.61 25.86 -47.03
N PHE A 11 10.03 24.70 -46.56
CA PHE A 11 9.53 23.43 -47.10
C PHE A 11 8.07 23.30 -46.70
N THR A 12 7.15 23.65 -47.59
CA THR A 12 5.75 23.26 -47.52
C THR A 12 5.69 21.75 -47.76
N VAL A 13 5.62 20.96 -46.72
CA VAL A 13 5.24 19.56 -46.79
C VAL A 13 3.79 19.54 -47.31
N PRO A 14 3.49 18.93 -48.48
CA PRO A 14 2.11 18.82 -48.90
C PRO A 14 1.33 18.04 -47.87
N ALA A 15 0.30 18.62 -47.31
CA ALA A 15 -0.65 17.93 -46.44
C ALA A 15 -1.29 16.82 -47.30
N GLN A 16 -0.84 15.57 -47.15
CA GLN A 16 -1.52 14.44 -47.73
C GLN A 16 -2.94 14.40 -47.20
N ALA A 17 -3.92 14.46 -48.11
CA ALA A 17 -5.32 14.37 -47.78
C ALA A 17 -5.60 13.03 -47.08
N GLN A 18 -5.71 13.08 -45.75
CA GLN A 18 -5.91 11.89 -44.93
C GLN A 18 -7.36 11.41 -45.05
N THR A 19 -7.52 10.11 -45.31
CA THR A 19 -8.82 9.44 -45.24
C THR A 19 -9.12 9.08 -43.80
N THR A 20 -10.32 9.43 -43.31
CA THR A 20 -10.75 9.14 -41.92
C THR A 20 -11.93 8.19 -41.93
N LEU A 21 -12.06 7.39 -40.83
CA LEU A 21 -13.21 6.50 -40.63
C LEU A 21 -14.22 7.16 -39.68
N ARG A 22 -15.51 7.01 -39.94
CA ARG A 22 -16.59 7.42 -39.04
C ARG A 22 -17.61 6.29 -38.92
N LEU A 23 -17.71 5.74 -37.68
CA LEU A 23 -18.68 4.71 -37.32
C LEU A 23 -20.01 5.35 -36.88
N SER A 24 -21.12 4.69 -37.22
CA SER A 24 -22.47 5.07 -36.79
C SER A 24 -23.40 3.85 -36.81
N GLY A 25 -24.50 3.92 -36.07
CA GLY A 25 -25.54 2.87 -36.00
C GLY A 25 -25.31 1.85 -34.88
N LEU A 26 -24.22 1.95 -34.11
CA LEU A 26 -23.93 1.10 -32.93
C LEU A 26 -23.93 1.91 -31.66
N THR A 27 -24.13 1.24 -30.52
CA THR A 27 -24.05 1.82 -29.18
C THR A 27 -23.46 0.82 -28.19
N GLY A 28 -22.90 1.32 -27.10
CA GLY A 28 -22.43 0.50 -25.99
C GLY A 28 -21.30 -0.47 -26.36
N GLU A 29 -21.43 -1.74 -25.98
CA GLU A 29 -20.38 -2.75 -26.16
C GLU A 29 -20.12 -3.07 -27.63
N LEU A 30 -21.14 -3.02 -28.48
CA LEU A 30 -21.00 -3.24 -29.93
C LEU A 30 -20.13 -2.16 -30.57
N GLU A 31 -20.42 -0.90 -30.27
CA GLU A 31 -19.63 0.23 -30.75
C GLU A 31 -18.18 0.14 -30.27
N ALA A 32 -18.00 -0.08 -28.96
CA ALA A 32 -16.66 -0.20 -28.37
C ALA A 32 -15.84 -1.36 -28.94
N ASN A 33 -16.48 -2.50 -29.27
CA ASN A 33 -15.78 -3.63 -29.86
C ASN A 33 -15.39 -3.34 -31.31
N VAL A 34 -16.30 -2.83 -32.12
CA VAL A 34 -16.00 -2.44 -33.50
C VAL A 34 -14.92 -1.36 -33.53
N GLN A 35 -15.01 -0.34 -32.65
CA GLN A 35 -14.00 0.72 -32.60
C GLN A 35 -12.61 0.17 -32.31
N ARG A 36 -12.46 -0.82 -31.40
CA ARG A 36 -11.17 -1.50 -31.14
C ARG A 36 -10.58 -2.19 -32.38
N TYR A 37 -11.41 -2.71 -33.29
CA TYR A 37 -10.94 -3.27 -34.56
C TYR A 37 -10.53 -2.16 -35.53
N LEU A 38 -11.27 -1.05 -35.56
CA LEU A 38 -10.95 0.11 -36.39
C LEU A 38 -9.66 0.80 -35.96
N ASP A 39 -9.42 0.91 -34.66
CA ASP A 39 -8.22 1.55 -34.08
C ASP A 39 -6.92 0.79 -34.39
N ARG A 40 -7.00 -0.44 -34.93
CA ARG A 40 -5.81 -1.19 -35.39
C ARG A 40 -5.20 -0.63 -36.66
N TYR A 41 -5.99 0.11 -37.43
CA TYR A 41 -5.52 0.67 -38.68
C TYR A 41 -4.74 1.96 -38.46
N ALA A 42 -3.48 1.97 -38.93
CA ALA A 42 -2.72 3.22 -38.93
C ALA A 42 -3.35 4.21 -39.93
N ALA A 43 -3.24 5.49 -39.66
CA ALA A 43 -3.83 6.53 -40.52
C ALA A 43 -3.33 6.47 -41.97
N THR A 44 -2.12 5.95 -42.20
CA THR A 44 -1.51 5.73 -43.52
C THR A 44 -2.06 4.50 -44.26
N GLU A 45 -2.71 3.59 -43.58
CA GLU A 45 -3.31 2.36 -44.18
C GLU A 45 -4.73 2.59 -44.65
N ILE A 46 -5.41 3.64 -44.14
CA ILE A 46 -6.79 3.94 -44.47
C ILE A 46 -6.86 4.49 -45.87
N SER A 47 -7.53 3.75 -46.76
CA SER A 47 -7.67 4.11 -48.16
C SER A 47 -9.11 3.97 -48.67
N THR A 48 -9.43 4.64 -49.75
CA THR A 48 -10.75 4.56 -50.39
C THR A 48 -10.88 3.38 -51.33
N SER A 49 -9.86 2.50 -51.42
CA SER A 49 -9.88 1.33 -52.32
C SER A 49 -10.93 0.30 -51.92
N LEU A 50 -11.56 -0.33 -52.88
CA LEU A 50 -12.54 -1.40 -52.64
C LEU A 50 -11.95 -2.55 -51.81
N ARG A 51 -10.65 -2.85 -52.03
CA ARG A 51 -9.95 -3.89 -51.28
C ARG A 51 -9.86 -3.54 -49.78
N PHE A 52 -9.63 -2.27 -49.45
CA PHE A 52 -9.62 -1.83 -48.06
C PHE A 52 -11.02 -1.85 -47.45
N GLN A 53 -12.04 -1.41 -48.21
CA GLN A 53 -13.43 -1.45 -47.76
C GLN A 53 -13.90 -2.88 -47.49
N SER A 54 -13.59 -3.85 -48.33
CA SER A 54 -13.93 -5.27 -48.10
C SER A 54 -13.23 -5.84 -46.84
N ARG A 55 -11.96 -5.46 -46.59
CA ARG A 55 -11.26 -5.85 -45.36
C ARG A 55 -11.94 -5.25 -44.13
N LEU A 56 -12.29 -3.98 -44.21
CA LEU A 56 -12.97 -3.26 -43.16
C LEU A 56 -14.33 -3.88 -42.82
N GLU A 57 -15.11 -4.23 -43.84
CA GLU A 57 -16.39 -4.94 -43.72
C GLU A 57 -16.21 -6.29 -43.02
N GLN A 58 -15.20 -7.07 -43.41
CA GLN A 58 -14.87 -8.35 -42.78
C GLN A 58 -14.48 -8.19 -41.30
N ASP A 59 -13.63 -7.19 -40.96
CA ASP A 59 -13.18 -6.96 -39.61
C ASP A 59 -14.33 -6.49 -38.70
N ILE A 60 -15.20 -5.63 -39.23
CA ILE A 60 -16.42 -5.19 -38.50
C ILE A 60 -17.35 -6.38 -38.29
N GLY A 61 -17.56 -7.20 -39.35
CA GLY A 61 -18.36 -8.43 -39.25
C GLY A 61 -17.81 -9.37 -38.18
N THR A 62 -16.49 -9.58 -38.14
CA THR A 62 -15.83 -10.40 -37.12
C THR A 62 -16.03 -9.82 -35.69
N ALA A 63 -15.92 -8.51 -35.56
CA ALA A 63 -16.14 -7.84 -34.29
C ALA A 63 -17.58 -8.01 -33.78
N LEU A 64 -18.56 -7.95 -34.65
CA LEU A 64 -19.98 -8.13 -34.32
C LEU A 64 -20.32 -9.60 -34.04
N GLN A 65 -19.78 -10.54 -34.83
CA GLN A 65 -19.94 -11.97 -34.59
C GLN A 65 -19.41 -12.40 -33.22
N ALA A 66 -18.31 -11.82 -32.78
CA ALA A 66 -17.77 -12.08 -31.44
C ALA A 66 -18.75 -11.75 -30.31
N LEU A 67 -19.71 -10.86 -30.57
CA LEU A 67 -20.78 -10.45 -29.65
C LEU A 67 -22.15 -11.06 -30.02
N GLY A 68 -22.19 -12.04 -30.91
CA GLY A 68 -23.39 -12.80 -31.27
C GLY A 68 -24.20 -12.24 -32.45
N TYR A 69 -23.73 -11.22 -33.13
CA TYR A 69 -24.44 -10.59 -34.23
C TYR A 69 -23.86 -11.08 -35.59
N TYR A 70 -24.45 -12.12 -36.14
CA TYR A 70 -23.99 -12.80 -37.38
C TYR A 70 -24.68 -12.31 -38.64
N HIS A 71 -25.75 -11.52 -38.52
CA HIS A 71 -26.56 -10.99 -39.64
C HIS A 71 -26.56 -9.47 -39.67
N SER A 72 -25.40 -8.88 -39.40
CA SER A 72 -25.24 -7.42 -39.45
C SER A 72 -25.14 -6.93 -40.90
N GLU A 73 -25.78 -5.81 -41.18
CA GLU A 73 -25.64 -5.08 -42.45
C GLU A 73 -24.64 -3.94 -42.25
N ILE A 74 -23.63 -3.91 -43.14
CA ILE A 74 -22.54 -2.92 -43.07
C ILE A 74 -22.56 -2.16 -44.39
N ASP A 75 -22.86 -0.87 -44.35
CA ASP A 75 -22.83 0.03 -45.49
C ASP A 75 -21.64 0.99 -45.36
N ILE A 76 -20.76 0.97 -46.34
CA ILE A 76 -19.56 1.82 -46.37
C ILE A 76 -19.71 2.77 -47.54
N SER A 77 -19.86 4.07 -47.26
CA SER A 77 -19.99 5.11 -48.26
C SER A 77 -18.85 6.13 -48.17
N LEU A 78 -18.44 6.63 -49.33
CA LEU A 78 -17.37 7.60 -49.46
C LEU A 78 -17.93 9.02 -49.48
N GLN A 79 -17.60 9.81 -48.47
CA GLN A 79 -17.85 11.25 -48.45
C GLN A 79 -16.57 12.00 -48.83
N ARG A 80 -16.59 12.78 -49.88
CA ARG A 80 -15.49 13.65 -50.31
C ARG A 80 -15.69 15.06 -49.72
N ASN A 81 -14.72 15.52 -48.95
CA ASN A 81 -14.75 16.85 -48.30
C ASN A 81 -13.86 17.85 -49.07
N GLY A 82 -14.10 18.07 -50.38
CA GLY A 82 -13.35 19.04 -51.15
C GLY A 82 -11.83 18.87 -51.05
N HIS A 83 -11.13 19.94 -50.64
CA HIS A 83 -9.66 19.97 -50.51
C HIS A 83 -9.14 19.34 -49.20
N ASN A 84 -10.01 18.95 -48.28
CA ASN A 84 -9.64 18.52 -46.92
C ASN A 84 -9.62 16.96 -46.73
N GLY A 85 -9.53 16.17 -47.77
CA GLY A 85 -9.44 14.71 -47.70
C GLY A 85 -10.78 14.01 -47.86
N SER A 86 -10.75 12.67 -47.71
CA SER A 86 -11.90 11.78 -47.87
C SER A 86 -12.31 11.20 -46.51
N ARG A 87 -13.58 10.87 -46.36
CA ARG A 87 -14.10 10.20 -45.15
C ARG A 87 -14.88 8.96 -45.58
N LEU A 88 -14.57 7.81 -45.00
CA LEU A 88 -15.41 6.62 -45.11
C LEU A 88 -16.44 6.65 -43.97
N LEU A 89 -17.72 6.77 -44.36
CA LEU A 89 -18.84 6.66 -43.42
C LEU A 89 -19.25 5.19 -43.36
N ILE A 90 -19.16 4.61 -42.18
CA ILE A 90 -19.50 3.23 -41.90
C ILE A 90 -20.80 3.25 -41.12
N ARG A 91 -21.87 2.78 -41.73
CA ARG A 91 -23.16 2.62 -41.06
C ARG A 91 -23.38 1.13 -40.82
N VAL A 92 -23.61 0.77 -39.56
CA VAL A 92 -23.81 -0.63 -39.16
C VAL A 92 -25.21 -0.82 -38.56
N THR A 93 -25.95 -1.78 -39.09
CA THR A 93 -27.20 -2.26 -38.51
C THR A 93 -26.91 -3.66 -37.95
N PRO A 94 -26.87 -3.85 -36.62
CA PRO A 94 -26.42 -5.11 -36.03
C PRO A 94 -27.36 -6.29 -36.29
N GLY A 95 -28.62 -6.06 -36.59
CA GLY A 95 -29.62 -7.10 -36.75
C GLY A 95 -30.02 -7.77 -35.43
N GLU A 96 -30.70 -8.91 -35.52
CA GLU A 96 -31.09 -9.68 -34.33
C GLU A 96 -29.93 -10.56 -33.84
N PRO A 97 -29.68 -10.62 -32.52
CA PRO A 97 -28.59 -11.40 -31.95
C PRO A 97 -28.91 -12.91 -31.99
N THR A 98 -27.86 -13.71 -32.14
CA THR A 98 -27.90 -15.16 -31.94
C THR A 98 -27.91 -15.47 -30.47
N ARG A 99 -28.82 -16.36 -30.04
CA ARG A 99 -28.96 -16.73 -28.63
C ARG A 99 -28.54 -18.16 -28.37
N ILE A 100 -28.05 -18.42 -27.16
CA ILE A 100 -27.76 -19.76 -26.68
C ILE A 100 -29.11 -20.49 -26.51
N LYS A 101 -29.28 -21.59 -27.21
CA LYS A 101 -30.46 -22.45 -27.11
C LYS A 101 -30.30 -23.51 -26.00
N GLU A 102 -29.08 -24.04 -25.91
CA GLU A 102 -28.76 -25.13 -24.99
C GLU A 102 -27.34 -24.96 -24.45
N THR A 103 -27.18 -25.24 -23.15
CA THR A 103 -25.89 -25.26 -22.47
C THR A 103 -25.71 -26.63 -21.79
N ASP A 104 -24.77 -27.42 -22.26
CA ASP A 104 -24.34 -28.70 -21.69
C ASP A 104 -22.99 -28.47 -20.98
N LEU A 105 -23.05 -28.32 -19.66
CA LEU A 105 -21.88 -28.09 -18.79
C LEU A 105 -21.73 -29.23 -17.81
N GLN A 106 -20.57 -29.88 -17.84
CA GLN A 106 -20.26 -30.98 -16.92
C GLN A 106 -18.90 -30.78 -16.29
N ILE A 107 -18.84 -30.95 -14.96
CA ILE A 107 -17.59 -31.08 -14.23
C ILE A 107 -17.48 -32.52 -13.78
N LEU A 108 -16.40 -33.16 -14.17
CA LEU A 108 -16.04 -34.55 -13.82
C LEU A 108 -14.83 -34.54 -12.88
N GLY A 109 -14.58 -35.66 -12.21
CA GLY A 109 -13.48 -35.81 -11.25
C GLY A 109 -13.79 -35.22 -9.87
N ASP A 110 -12.75 -35.00 -9.08
CA ASP A 110 -12.90 -34.59 -7.67
C ASP A 110 -13.53 -33.20 -7.50
N ALA A 111 -13.43 -32.32 -8.51
CA ALA A 111 -14.00 -30.98 -8.46
C ALA A 111 -15.54 -30.96 -8.61
N GLN A 112 -16.19 -32.08 -8.92
CA GLN A 112 -17.63 -32.14 -9.13
C GLN A 112 -18.42 -31.59 -7.93
N ASN A 113 -17.94 -31.81 -6.71
CA ASN A 113 -18.56 -31.36 -5.45
C ASN A 113 -17.80 -30.18 -4.79
N ASP A 114 -16.83 -29.58 -5.44
CA ASP A 114 -16.09 -28.45 -4.90
C ASP A 114 -16.91 -27.18 -4.97
N ALA A 115 -17.15 -26.53 -3.83
CA ALA A 115 -18.03 -25.37 -3.72
C ALA A 115 -17.63 -24.20 -4.63
N ASP A 116 -16.32 -23.97 -4.83
CA ASP A 116 -15.87 -22.86 -5.68
C ASP A 116 -16.14 -23.13 -7.16
N PHE A 117 -16.07 -24.39 -7.59
CA PHE A 117 -16.47 -24.76 -8.96
C PHE A 117 -17.99 -24.65 -9.15
N LEU A 118 -18.79 -24.99 -8.14
CA LEU A 118 -20.25 -24.84 -8.20
C LEU A 118 -20.65 -23.35 -8.29
N VAL A 119 -19.96 -22.48 -7.53
CA VAL A 119 -20.17 -21.02 -7.63
C VAL A 119 -19.77 -20.50 -9.00
N LEU A 120 -18.69 -21.00 -9.58
CA LEU A 120 -18.25 -20.60 -10.92
C LEU A 120 -19.22 -21.09 -11.99
N LEU A 121 -19.76 -22.30 -11.88
CA LEU A 121 -20.78 -22.85 -12.80
C LEU A 121 -22.03 -21.98 -12.88
N ALA A 122 -22.44 -21.37 -11.78
CA ALA A 122 -23.56 -20.46 -11.76
C ALA A 122 -23.36 -19.17 -12.60
N GLN A 123 -22.10 -18.87 -12.96
CA GLN A 123 -21.71 -17.72 -13.80
C GLN A 123 -21.51 -18.10 -15.27
N ALA A 124 -21.75 -19.36 -15.63
CA ALA A 124 -21.59 -19.85 -16.98
C ALA A 124 -22.61 -19.22 -17.95
N PRO A 125 -22.30 -19.15 -19.26
CA PRO A 125 -23.27 -18.76 -20.26
C PRO A 125 -24.51 -19.68 -20.24
N GLN A 126 -25.70 -19.09 -20.18
CA GLN A 126 -26.96 -19.81 -19.99
C GLN A 126 -27.83 -19.80 -21.25
N ALA A 127 -28.77 -20.76 -21.33
CA ALA A 127 -29.78 -20.75 -22.39
C ALA A 127 -30.61 -19.45 -22.32
N GLY A 128 -30.79 -18.79 -23.47
CA GLY A 128 -31.43 -17.48 -23.60
C GLY A 128 -30.45 -16.30 -23.68
N ASP A 129 -29.21 -16.45 -23.21
CA ASP A 129 -28.19 -15.40 -23.31
C ASP A 129 -27.81 -15.14 -24.78
N ILE A 130 -27.43 -13.91 -25.08
CA ILE A 130 -26.80 -13.58 -26.35
C ILE A 130 -25.41 -14.25 -26.39
N VAL A 131 -25.08 -14.88 -27.53
CA VAL A 131 -23.76 -15.46 -27.73
C VAL A 131 -22.68 -14.38 -27.58
N HIS A 132 -21.70 -14.67 -26.76
CA HIS A 132 -20.57 -13.77 -26.53
C HIS A 132 -19.29 -14.59 -26.40
N HIS A 133 -18.47 -14.59 -27.46
CA HIS A 133 -17.25 -15.40 -27.50
C HIS A 133 -16.30 -15.10 -26.34
N GLY A 134 -16.12 -13.82 -26.02
CA GLY A 134 -15.26 -13.41 -24.90
C GLY A 134 -15.73 -13.92 -23.54
N ARG A 135 -17.05 -14.01 -23.29
CA ARG A 135 -17.58 -14.59 -22.04
C ARG A 135 -17.35 -16.10 -22.00
N TYR A 136 -17.55 -16.79 -23.12
CA TYR A 136 -17.27 -18.22 -23.24
C TYR A 136 -15.78 -18.52 -22.98
N ASP A 137 -14.86 -17.77 -23.60
CA ASP A 137 -13.42 -17.96 -23.40
C ASP A 137 -12.97 -17.58 -21.99
N SER A 138 -13.52 -16.50 -21.43
CA SER A 138 -13.25 -16.09 -20.04
C SER A 138 -13.72 -17.14 -19.05
N PHE A 139 -14.87 -17.76 -19.29
CA PHE A 139 -15.38 -18.83 -18.43
C PHE A 139 -14.46 -20.07 -18.47
N LYS A 140 -13.98 -20.49 -19.64
CA LYS A 140 -12.99 -21.58 -19.77
C LYS A 140 -11.68 -21.24 -19.05
N ALA A 141 -11.19 -20.02 -19.23
CA ALA A 141 -9.99 -19.54 -18.55
C ALA A 141 -10.17 -19.52 -17.02
N ALA A 142 -11.35 -19.14 -16.54
CA ALA A 142 -11.68 -19.15 -15.13
C ALA A 142 -11.69 -20.58 -14.54
N LEU A 143 -12.26 -21.56 -15.25
CA LEU A 143 -12.21 -22.97 -14.85
C LEU A 143 -10.78 -23.49 -14.74
N ASN A 144 -9.94 -23.26 -15.75
CA ASN A 144 -8.54 -23.66 -15.73
C ASN A 144 -7.77 -22.95 -14.60
N SER A 145 -7.98 -21.64 -14.42
CA SER A 145 -7.31 -20.87 -13.36
C SER A 145 -7.73 -21.35 -11.98
N LEU A 146 -9.00 -21.68 -11.78
CA LEU A 146 -9.49 -22.23 -10.52
C LEU A 146 -8.88 -23.62 -10.25
N ALA A 147 -8.84 -24.47 -11.27
CA ALA A 147 -8.22 -25.79 -11.18
C ALA A 147 -6.75 -25.70 -10.75
N GLN A 148 -5.95 -24.88 -11.40
CA GLN A 148 -4.55 -24.66 -11.06
C GLN A 148 -4.37 -24.13 -9.61
N ARG A 149 -5.20 -23.16 -9.20
CA ARG A 149 -5.13 -22.62 -7.83
C ARG A 149 -5.48 -23.65 -6.76
N LYS A 150 -6.37 -24.60 -7.07
CA LYS A 150 -6.85 -25.62 -6.12
C LYS A 150 -6.11 -26.95 -6.22
N GLY A 151 -5.12 -27.07 -7.12
CA GLY A 151 -4.30 -28.27 -7.25
C GLY A 151 -4.91 -29.37 -8.11
N TYR A 152 -5.74 -29.05 -9.05
CA TYR A 152 -6.20 -29.97 -10.08
C TYR A 152 -5.32 -29.83 -11.33
N PHE A 153 -4.08 -30.32 -11.24
CA PHE A 153 -3.07 -30.07 -12.29
C PHE A 153 -3.30 -30.91 -13.55
N ASP A 154 -3.99 -32.05 -13.45
CA ASP A 154 -4.37 -32.90 -14.58
C ASP A 154 -5.66 -32.44 -15.28
N ALA A 155 -6.23 -31.32 -14.84
CA ALA A 155 -7.48 -30.81 -15.36
C ALA A 155 -7.41 -30.49 -16.84
N ARG A 156 -8.42 -30.93 -17.59
CA ARG A 156 -8.53 -30.74 -19.02
C ARG A 156 -9.99 -30.66 -19.48
N PHE A 157 -10.21 -30.03 -20.62
CA PHE A 157 -11.49 -30.12 -21.28
C PHE A 157 -11.56 -31.41 -22.12
N SER A 158 -12.46 -32.31 -21.80
CA SER A 158 -12.78 -33.47 -22.63
C SER A 158 -13.68 -33.09 -23.80
N LEU A 159 -14.50 -32.04 -23.63
CA LEU A 159 -15.30 -31.43 -24.69
C LEU A 159 -15.31 -29.90 -24.51
N GLN A 160 -15.01 -29.14 -25.57
CA GLN A 160 -15.10 -27.68 -25.59
C GLN A 160 -15.55 -27.17 -26.96
N ARG A 161 -16.83 -26.90 -27.10
CA ARG A 161 -17.42 -26.43 -28.34
C ARG A 161 -18.43 -25.31 -28.10
N LEU A 162 -18.32 -24.27 -28.90
CA LEU A 162 -19.35 -23.27 -29.09
C LEU A 162 -19.82 -23.41 -30.54
N GLU A 163 -20.96 -24.08 -30.75
CA GLU A 163 -21.55 -24.33 -32.04
C GLU A 163 -22.55 -23.22 -32.33
N VAL A 164 -22.39 -22.53 -33.45
CA VAL A 164 -23.30 -21.45 -33.86
C VAL A 164 -23.98 -21.82 -35.17
N ALA A 165 -25.30 -21.70 -35.18
CA ALA A 165 -26.15 -21.87 -36.36
C ALA A 165 -26.75 -20.51 -36.77
N PRO A 166 -26.02 -19.65 -37.50
CA PRO A 166 -26.47 -18.29 -37.80
C PRO A 166 -27.85 -18.23 -38.45
N SER A 167 -28.12 -19.08 -39.42
CA SER A 167 -29.41 -19.11 -40.15
C SER A 167 -30.62 -19.35 -39.22
N ARG A 168 -30.43 -20.00 -38.10
CA ARG A 168 -31.47 -20.25 -37.06
C ARG A 168 -31.39 -19.29 -35.89
N ARG A 169 -30.32 -18.44 -35.85
CA ARG A 169 -30.00 -17.57 -34.72
C ARG A 169 -29.88 -18.33 -33.38
N GLU A 170 -29.38 -19.56 -33.43
CA GLU A 170 -29.22 -20.47 -32.32
C GLU A 170 -27.74 -20.77 -32.10
N ALA A 171 -27.36 -20.96 -30.87
CA ALA A 171 -26.04 -21.47 -30.48
C ALA A 171 -26.14 -22.53 -29.38
N PHE A 172 -25.13 -23.37 -29.31
CA PHE A 172 -25.04 -24.48 -28.34
C PHE A 172 -23.67 -24.40 -27.68
N VAL A 173 -23.68 -24.38 -26.35
CA VAL A 173 -22.46 -24.41 -25.55
C VAL A 173 -22.29 -25.82 -25.00
N ARG A 174 -21.15 -26.47 -25.31
CA ARG A 174 -20.81 -27.80 -24.81
C ARG A 174 -19.42 -27.74 -24.17
N LEU A 175 -19.40 -27.86 -22.84
CA LEU A 175 -18.17 -27.82 -22.06
C LEU A 175 -18.19 -28.95 -21.05
N HIS A 176 -17.32 -29.94 -21.24
CA HIS A 176 -17.07 -30.99 -20.26
C HIS A 176 -15.65 -30.82 -19.73
N PHE A 177 -15.55 -30.50 -18.46
CA PHE A 177 -14.30 -30.24 -17.76
C PHE A 177 -14.02 -31.38 -16.81
N ASP A 178 -12.97 -32.16 -17.08
CA ASP A 178 -12.48 -33.20 -16.21
C ASP A 178 -11.35 -32.65 -15.35
N SER A 179 -11.61 -32.53 -14.05
CA SER A 179 -10.63 -32.02 -13.09
C SER A 179 -9.52 -33.02 -12.75
N GLY A 180 -9.75 -34.30 -12.99
CA GLY A 180 -8.90 -35.36 -12.43
C GLY A 180 -8.96 -35.38 -10.91
N THR A 181 -7.88 -35.86 -10.29
CA THR A 181 -7.72 -35.96 -8.84
C THR A 181 -7.06 -34.72 -8.27
N ARG A 182 -7.52 -34.28 -7.08
CA ARG A 182 -6.94 -33.12 -6.41
C ARG A 182 -5.61 -33.48 -5.77
N TYR A 183 -4.56 -32.74 -6.11
CA TYR A 183 -3.24 -32.90 -5.50
C TYR A 183 -3.21 -32.41 -4.05
N ARG A 184 -2.29 -32.98 -3.28
CA ARG A 184 -2.06 -32.66 -1.88
C ARG A 184 -0.64 -32.16 -1.67
N PHE A 185 -0.41 -31.38 -0.63
CA PHE A 185 0.93 -31.00 -0.23
C PHE A 185 1.73 -32.20 0.24
N GLY A 186 2.92 -32.35 -0.28
CA GLY A 186 3.90 -33.34 0.14
C GLY A 186 4.82 -32.81 1.24
N ARG A 187 6.01 -33.39 1.30
CA ARG A 187 7.08 -32.96 2.19
C ARG A 187 7.58 -31.57 1.79
N VAL A 188 7.85 -30.73 2.79
CA VAL A 188 8.53 -29.45 2.60
C VAL A 188 10.02 -29.64 2.88
N SER A 189 10.87 -29.27 1.93
CA SER A 189 12.33 -29.29 2.06
C SER A 189 12.90 -27.88 1.93
N PHE A 190 13.94 -27.60 2.73
CA PHE A 190 14.65 -26.32 2.70
C PHE A 190 16.10 -26.56 2.30
N SER A 191 16.64 -25.68 1.47
CA SER A 191 18.04 -25.68 1.06
C SER A 191 18.64 -24.27 1.12
N GLY A 192 19.97 -24.17 1.36
CA GLY A 192 20.68 -22.89 1.43
C GLY A 192 20.41 -22.05 2.68
N GLN A 193 19.66 -22.58 3.66
CA GLN A 193 19.27 -21.84 4.86
C GLN A 193 20.42 -21.72 5.88
N GLN A 194 20.44 -20.60 6.60
CA GLN A 194 21.29 -20.33 7.78
C GLN A 194 20.49 -20.37 9.09
N ILE A 195 19.18 -20.55 8.99
CA ILE A 195 18.25 -20.64 10.12
C ILE A 195 17.87 -22.11 10.34
N ALA A 196 17.69 -22.49 11.58
CA ALA A 196 17.35 -23.86 11.96
C ALA A 196 16.00 -24.30 11.32
N SER A 197 15.97 -25.54 10.84
CA SER A 197 14.83 -26.07 10.07
C SER A 197 13.51 -26.09 10.85
N ASP A 198 13.54 -26.29 12.16
CA ASP A 198 12.36 -26.22 13.04
C ASP A 198 11.71 -24.82 13.02
N ARG A 199 12.53 -23.78 12.95
CA ARG A 199 12.07 -22.39 12.83
C ARG A 199 11.42 -22.11 11.48
N LEU A 200 12.01 -22.62 10.40
CA LEU A 200 11.45 -22.49 9.06
C LEU A 200 10.16 -23.29 8.92
N GLN A 201 10.12 -24.49 9.48
CA GLN A 201 8.93 -25.34 9.46
C GLN A 201 7.73 -24.69 10.18
N SER A 202 7.98 -23.90 11.23
CA SER A 202 6.92 -23.15 11.93
C SER A 202 6.27 -22.05 11.10
N LEU A 203 6.87 -21.66 9.97
CA LEU A 203 6.32 -20.67 9.03
C LEU A 203 5.45 -21.29 7.93
N VAL A 204 5.44 -22.62 7.80
CA VAL A 204 4.67 -23.35 6.79
C VAL A 204 3.18 -23.34 7.18
N PRO A 205 2.28 -22.73 6.37
CA PRO A 205 0.87 -22.55 6.75
C PRO A 205 0.01 -23.80 6.47
N PHE A 206 0.60 -24.89 6.00
CA PHE A 206 -0.10 -26.12 5.65
C PHE A 206 0.61 -27.35 6.22
N GLN A 207 -0.10 -28.45 6.27
CA GLN A 207 0.44 -29.75 6.69
C GLN A 207 0.61 -30.67 5.48
N ALA A 208 1.58 -31.59 5.54
CA ALA A 208 1.71 -32.65 4.55
C ALA A 208 0.40 -33.46 4.49
N GLY A 209 -0.06 -33.80 3.28
CA GLY A 209 -1.34 -34.48 3.05
C GLY A 209 -2.56 -33.55 2.99
N ALA A 210 -2.46 -32.27 3.34
CA ALA A 210 -3.55 -31.31 3.15
C ALA A 210 -3.79 -31.04 1.65
N PRO A 211 -5.03 -30.77 1.22
CA PRO A 211 -5.31 -30.43 -0.17
C PRO A 211 -4.51 -29.20 -0.61
N TYR A 212 -3.93 -29.27 -1.80
CA TYR A 212 -3.15 -28.16 -2.34
C TYR A 212 -3.99 -26.90 -2.52
N LEU A 213 -3.39 -25.76 -2.19
CA LEU A 213 -3.96 -24.44 -2.40
C LEU A 213 -2.83 -23.43 -2.70
N ALA A 214 -2.82 -22.85 -3.90
CA ALA A 214 -1.75 -21.94 -4.33
C ALA A 214 -1.58 -20.71 -3.42
N SER A 215 -2.67 -20.24 -2.79
CA SER A 215 -2.60 -19.12 -1.82
C SER A 215 -1.70 -19.42 -0.64
N GLN A 216 -1.67 -20.69 -0.17
CA GLN A 216 -0.83 -21.09 0.95
C GLN A 216 0.67 -21.08 0.60
N LEU A 217 1.04 -21.31 -0.68
CA LEU A 217 2.43 -21.07 -1.12
C LEU A 217 2.76 -19.58 -1.13
N GLY A 218 1.82 -18.73 -1.52
CA GLY A 218 1.95 -17.29 -1.42
C GLY A 218 2.11 -16.82 0.03
N GLU A 219 1.31 -17.38 0.95
CA GLU A 219 1.40 -17.11 2.39
C GLU A 219 2.75 -17.55 2.96
N LEU A 220 3.26 -18.74 2.58
CA LEU A 220 4.59 -19.20 2.96
C LEU A 220 5.69 -18.27 2.47
N ASN A 221 5.65 -17.90 1.19
CA ASN A 221 6.63 -16.96 0.62
C ASN A 221 6.61 -15.61 1.36
N GLN A 222 5.43 -15.09 1.66
CA GLN A 222 5.26 -13.86 2.41
C GLN A 222 5.75 -13.98 3.87
N ALA A 223 5.46 -15.10 4.53
CA ALA A 223 5.92 -15.37 5.89
C ALA A 223 7.45 -15.42 5.96
N LEU A 224 8.09 -16.10 5.00
CA LEU A 224 9.56 -16.14 4.88
C LEU A 224 10.14 -14.75 4.58
N ALA A 225 9.53 -13.97 3.66
CA ALA A 225 9.96 -12.62 3.31
C ALA A 225 9.89 -11.66 4.51
N ASN A 226 8.83 -11.74 5.30
CA ASN A 226 8.62 -10.90 6.48
C ASN A 226 9.65 -11.14 7.60
N THR A 227 10.37 -12.28 7.59
CA THR A 227 11.46 -12.53 8.55
C THR A 227 12.66 -11.63 8.35
N ASN A 228 12.87 -11.11 7.13
CA ASN A 228 14.06 -10.40 6.70
C ASN A 228 15.38 -11.21 6.79
N TRP A 229 15.31 -12.53 6.95
CA TRP A 229 16.50 -13.37 7.05
C TRP A 229 17.14 -13.66 5.70
N PHE A 230 16.36 -13.61 4.61
CA PHE A 230 16.75 -14.03 3.27
C PHE A 230 16.79 -12.87 2.29
N SER A 231 17.71 -12.94 1.34
CA SER A 231 17.81 -12.03 0.20
C SER A 231 17.04 -12.54 -1.02
N SER A 232 16.90 -13.87 -1.11
CA SER A 232 16.11 -14.55 -2.14
C SER A 232 15.38 -15.74 -1.55
N ILE A 233 14.16 -15.94 -1.99
CA ILE A 233 13.27 -17.03 -1.59
C ILE A 233 12.64 -17.55 -2.87
N LEU A 234 12.90 -18.83 -3.18
CA LEU A 234 12.29 -19.52 -4.31
C LEU A 234 11.49 -20.71 -3.77
N VAL A 235 10.17 -20.61 -3.84
CA VAL A 235 9.25 -21.68 -3.45
C VAL A 235 8.78 -22.38 -4.73
N THR A 236 9.15 -23.63 -4.91
CA THR A 236 8.79 -24.45 -6.07
C THR A 236 8.06 -25.71 -5.65
N ALA A 237 7.05 -26.06 -6.43
CA ALA A 237 6.41 -27.36 -6.34
C ALA A 237 7.17 -28.32 -7.24
N ASP A 238 7.64 -29.45 -6.71
CA ASP A 238 8.37 -30.43 -7.46
C ASP A 238 7.42 -31.32 -8.26
N THR A 239 7.37 -31.08 -9.55
CA THR A 239 6.52 -31.84 -10.49
C THR A 239 7.19 -33.09 -11.03
N GLU A 240 8.47 -33.32 -10.73
CA GLU A 240 9.20 -34.52 -11.17
C GLU A 240 9.11 -35.67 -10.15
N GLU A 241 8.96 -35.34 -8.86
CA GLU A 241 8.86 -36.32 -7.75
C GLU A 241 7.41 -36.56 -7.27
N ILE A 242 6.42 -36.39 -8.15
CA ILE A 242 5.02 -36.63 -7.79
C ILE A 242 4.79 -38.11 -7.50
N THR A 243 4.27 -38.41 -6.32
CA THR A 243 3.86 -39.76 -5.89
C THR A 243 2.42 -39.72 -5.39
N GLU A 244 1.53 -40.51 -5.97
CA GLU A 244 0.12 -40.63 -5.54
C GLU A 244 -0.60 -39.25 -5.38
N HIS A 245 -0.45 -38.36 -6.35
CA HIS A 245 -1.00 -36.96 -6.35
C HIS A 245 -0.51 -36.12 -5.16
N THR A 246 0.65 -36.46 -4.60
CA THR A 246 1.31 -35.70 -3.55
C THR A 246 2.45 -34.90 -4.15
N LEU A 247 2.47 -33.60 -3.93
CA LEU A 247 3.38 -32.63 -4.53
C LEU A 247 4.40 -32.15 -3.49
N PRO A 248 5.67 -32.59 -3.53
CA PRO A 248 6.72 -32.06 -2.67
C PRO A 248 6.95 -30.58 -2.93
N ILE A 249 7.28 -29.84 -1.88
CA ILE A 249 7.57 -28.41 -1.96
C ILE A 249 9.02 -28.18 -1.61
N ASN A 250 9.79 -27.66 -2.57
CA ASN A 250 11.19 -27.31 -2.41
C ASN A 250 11.36 -25.80 -2.24
N ILE A 251 12.08 -25.40 -1.20
CA ILE A 251 12.30 -24.00 -0.86
C ILE A 251 13.81 -23.77 -0.88
N GLU A 252 14.25 -22.99 -1.87
CA GLU A 252 15.63 -22.55 -1.98
C GLU A 252 15.77 -21.15 -1.36
N LEU A 253 16.68 -21.03 -0.42
CA LEU A 253 16.88 -19.83 0.37
C LEU A 253 18.30 -19.30 0.19
N ALA A 254 18.45 -18.00 -0.06
CA ALA A 254 19.73 -17.34 -0.01
C ALA A 254 19.78 -16.42 1.21
N PRO A 255 20.77 -16.57 2.11
CA PRO A 255 20.89 -15.75 3.30
C PRO A 255 21.04 -14.27 2.95
N ARG A 256 20.41 -13.39 3.71
CA ARG A 256 20.70 -11.97 3.65
C ARG A 256 22.09 -11.70 4.21
N LYS A 257 22.79 -10.70 3.68
CA LYS A 257 24.09 -10.28 4.21
C LYS A 257 23.99 -9.99 5.70
N ARG A 258 24.98 -10.43 6.47
CA ARG A 258 25.00 -10.28 7.94
C ARG A 258 24.96 -8.83 8.42
N ASN A 259 25.40 -7.90 7.59
CA ASN A 259 25.39 -6.48 7.89
C ASN A 259 24.72 -5.74 6.73
N SER A 260 23.73 -4.93 7.04
CA SER A 260 23.11 -3.96 6.14
C SER A 260 23.29 -2.59 6.77
N ILE A 261 23.86 -1.64 6.05
CA ILE A 261 24.04 -0.27 6.50
C ILE A 261 23.25 0.61 5.54
N GLU A 262 22.34 1.38 6.12
CA GLU A 262 21.56 2.38 5.40
C GLU A 262 21.91 3.75 5.96
N THR A 263 22.19 4.68 5.08
CA THR A 263 22.48 6.07 5.46
C THR A 263 21.41 6.97 4.87
N GLY A 264 21.00 7.97 5.63
CA GLY A 264 20.01 8.96 5.21
C GLY A 264 20.43 10.35 5.65
N ILE A 265 20.20 11.31 4.78
CA ILE A 265 20.30 12.73 5.10
C ILE A 265 18.89 13.30 5.00
N GLY A 266 18.49 14.07 5.98
CA GLY A 266 17.20 14.74 6.00
C GLY A 266 17.33 16.16 6.51
N TYR A 267 16.28 16.92 6.30
CA TYR A 267 16.11 18.25 6.85
C TYR A 267 14.65 18.41 7.29
N SER A 268 14.45 19.00 8.44
CA SER A 268 13.16 19.55 8.86
C SER A 268 13.42 20.88 9.57
N ASP A 269 12.46 21.79 9.55
CA ASP A 269 12.62 23.06 10.28
C ASP A 269 12.60 22.86 11.80
N ASP A 270 11.99 21.78 12.28
CA ASP A 270 11.94 21.45 13.71
C ASP A 270 13.34 21.17 14.30
N VAL A 271 14.17 20.36 13.63
CA VAL A 271 15.47 19.90 14.16
C VAL A 271 16.66 20.19 13.24
N GLY A 272 16.44 20.87 12.11
CA GLY A 272 17.47 21.22 11.14
C GLY A 272 17.96 20.04 10.28
N ALA A 273 19.21 20.13 9.85
CA ALA A 273 19.85 19.06 9.09
C ALA A 273 20.08 17.84 9.99
N ARG A 274 19.73 16.66 9.49
CA ARG A 274 19.86 15.39 10.21
C ARG A 274 20.59 14.36 9.38
N LEU A 275 21.56 13.71 9.99
CA LEU A 275 22.23 12.51 9.47
C LEU A 275 21.65 11.30 10.22
N LYS A 276 21.26 10.27 9.48
CA LYS A 276 20.82 8.99 10.02
C LYS A 276 21.70 7.87 9.50
N LEU A 277 22.03 6.93 10.37
CA LEU A 277 22.69 5.69 10.03
C LEU A 277 21.93 4.56 10.71
N ASN A 278 21.49 3.58 9.93
CA ASN A 278 20.84 2.38 10.40
C ASN A 278 21.71 1.17 10.08
N TRP A 279 22.20 0.49 11.11
CA TRP A 279 22.97 -0.74 10.98
C TRP A 279 22.11 -1.91 11.43
N LEU A 280 21.73 -2.75 10.47
CA LEU A 280 20.89 -3.91 10.67
C LEU A 280 21.71 -5.19 10.51
N LYS A 281 21.65 -6.06 11.50
CA LYS A 281 21.99 -7.47 11.43
C LYS A 281 20.71 -8.29 11.39
N PRO A 282 20.22 -8.70 10.22
CA PRO A 282 18.91 -9.32 10.07
C PRO A 282 18.85 -10.71 10.72
N TRP A 283 19.99 -11.33 10.90
CA TRP A 283 20.14 -12.56 11.65
C TRP A 283 21.54 -12.64 12.30
N LEU A 284 21.56 -13.11 13.54
CA LEU A 284 22.78 -13.28 14.35
C LEU A 284 23.15 -14.74 14.54
N ASN A 285 22.15 -15.61 14.65
CA ASN A 285 22.29 -17.03 14.93
C ASN A 285 21.21 -17.84 14.20
N GLU A 286 21.28 -19.16 14.31
CA GLU A 286 20.34 -20.11 13.70
C GLU A 286 18.91 -19.99 14.24
N ARG A 287 18.71 -19.31 15.39
CA ARG A 287 17.38 -19.05 15.96
C ARG A 287 16.71 -17.80 15.35
N GLY A 288 17.43 -17.10 14.46
CA GLY A 288 16.90 -15.93 13.77
C GLY A 288 16.82 -14.65 14.62
N HIS A 289 17.64 -14.55 15.68
CA HIS A 289 17.75 -13.31 16.44
C HIS A 289 18.32 -12.21 15.54
N SER A 290 17.89 -10.96 15.75
CA SER A 290 18.38 -9.82 14.98
C SER A 290 18.77 -8.65 15.87
N LEU A 291 19.65 -7.78 15.36
CA LEU A 291 20.06 -6.55 16.01
C LEU A 291 19.88 -5.40 15.03
N ASN A 292 19.20 -4.37 15.47
CA ASN A 292 19.05 -3.11 14.73
C ASN A 292 19.64 -1.98 15.58
N THR A 293 20.59 -1.23 15.01
CA THR A 293 21.19 -0.07 15.69
C THR A 293 20.99 1.15 14.82
N LYS A 294 20.42 2.20 15.39
CA LYS A 294 20.17 3.48 14.73
C LYS A 294 20.98 4.57 15.39
N LEU A 295 21.64 5.37 14.60
CA LEU A 295 22.30 6.61 14.98
C LEU A 295 21.58 7.75 14.26
N ALA A 296 21.18 8.78 15.00
CA ALA A 296 20.70 10.02 14.42
C ALA A 296 21.44 11.19 15.04
N ILE A 297 21.87 12.13 14.18
CA ILE A 297 22.62 13.32 14.59
C ILE A 297 21.98 14.54 13.92
N SER A 298 21.57 15.50 14.72
CA SER A 298 21.16 16.84 14.29
C SER A 298 21.74 17.91 15.21
N GLY A 299 21.49 19.18 14.94
CA GLY A 299 21.90 20.28 15.83
C GLY A 299 21.24 20.22 17.20
N ALA A 300 19.97 19.86 17.23
CA ALA A 300 19.13 19.84 18.43
C ALA A 300 19.12 18.51 19.18
N GLU A 301 19.44 17.39 18.48
CA GLU A 301 19.33 16.05 19.04
C GLU A 301 20.38 15.11 18.48
N GLN A 302 21.02 14.33 19.34
CA GLN A 302 21.86 13.20 18.99
C GLN A 302 21.34 11.97 19.70
N SER A 303 21.14 10.86 18.97
CA SER A 303 20.61 9.63 19.56
C SER A 303 21.26 8.37 19.01
N VAL A 304 21.40 7.38 19.88
CA VAL A 304 21.78 6.01 19.55
C VAL A 304 20.74 5.09 20.11
N GLU A 305 20.17 4.23 19.29
CA GLU A 305 19.22 3.22 19.69
C GLU A 305 19.71 1.84 19.23
N ALA A 306 19.61 0.83 20.09
CA ALA A 306 19.90 -0.55 19.77
C ALA A 306 18.73 -1.43 20.19
N ALA A 307 18.22 -2.25 19.28
CA ALA A 307 17.12 -3.17 19.52
C ALA A 307 17.53 -4.60 19.15
N TYR A 308 17.54 -5.49 20.13
CA TYR A 308 17.81 -6.91 20.00
C TYR A 308 16.50 -7.68 20.03
N LYS A 309 16.15 -8.34 18.90
CA LYS A 309 14.90 -9.09 18.74
C LYS A 309 15.14 -10.59 18.88
N LEU A 310 14.28 -11.23 19.70
CA LEU A 310 14.25 -12.69 19.91
C LEU A 310 12.89 -13.23 19.42
N PRO A 311 12.82 -13.78 18.19
CA PRO A 311 11.59 -14.37 17.67
C PRO A 311 11.17 -15.60 18.48
N LEU A 312 9.86 -15.79 18.65
CA LEU A 312 9.27 -16.98 19.27
C LEU A 312 8.63 -17.90 18.21
N GLN A 313 7.55 -18.58 18.52
CA GLN A 313 6.95 -19.56 17.61
C GLN A 313 6.44 -18.92 16.32
N SER A 314 5.67 -17.86 16.42
CA SER A 314 5.21 -17.07 15.25
C SER A 314 6.23 -15.96 14.97
N VAL A 315 7.32 -16.33 14.33
CA VAL A 315 8.56 -15.55 14.16
C VAL A 315 8.37 -14.07 13.78
N ALA A 316 7.42 -13.80 12.92
CA ALA A 316 7.16 -12.44 12.43
C ALA A 316 6.38 -11.57 13.42
N THR A 317 5.50 -12.19 14.20
CA THR A 317 4.45 -11.50 14.95
C THR A 317 4.53 -11.69 16.46
N ASP A 318 5.36 -12.63 16.92
CA ASP A 318 5.48 -13.02 18.31
C ASP A 318 6.96 -13.04 18.73
N PHE A 319 7.40 -12.03 19.51
CA PHE A 319 8.80 -11.89 19.85
C PHE A 319 9.02 -11.10 21.15
N TRP A 320 10.18 -11.32 21.76
CA TRP A 320 10.74 -10.41 22.75
C TRP A 320 11.69 -9.44 22.09
N GLN A 321 11.79 -8.22 22.64
CA GLN A 321 12.74 -7.20 22.24
C GLN A 321 13.38 -6.57 23.46
N LEU A 322 14.70 -6.53 23.47
CA LEU A 322 15.48 -5.72 24.39
C LEU A 322 15.94 -4.48 23.64
N GLN A 323 15.55 -3.32 24.12
CA GLN A 323 15.88 -2.04 23.50
C GLN A 323 16.68 -1.18 24.48
N TYR A 324 17.75 -0.58 23.99
CA TYR A 324 18.51 0.44 24.68
C TYR A 324 18.56 1.70 23.83
N GLY A 325 18.36 2.86 24.47
CA GLY A 325 18.41 4.18 23.84
C GLY A 325 19.25 5.13 24.69
N LEU A 326 20.12 5.91 24.03
CA LEU A 326 20.80 7.06 24.59
C LEU A 326 20.47 8.27 23.71
N ARG A 327 20.01 9.35 24.31
CA ARG A 327 19.65 10.58 23.62
C ARG A 327 20.19 11.79 24.37
N ASN A 328 20.87 12.65 23.63
CA ASN A 328 21.25 13.98 24.07
C ASN A 328 20.39 14.99 23.32
N ARG A 329 19.75 15.88 24.03
CA ARG A 329 18.84 16.88 23.50
C ARG A 329 19.20 18.27 24.02
N ASP A 330 19.25 19.24 23.12
CA ASP A 330 19.41 20.66 23.42
C ASP A 330 18.49 21.44 22.46
N TYR A 331 17.28 21.71 22.92
CA TYR A 331 16.27 22.35 22.08
C TYR A 331 15.29 23.16 22.93
N GLN A 332 14.97 24.40 22.51
CA GLN A 332 14.14 25.34 23.26
C GLN A 332 14.71 25.48 24.69
N ASP A 333 13.84 25.38 25.69
CA ASP A 333 14.18 25.48 27.10
C ASP A 333 14.52 24.13 27.75
N THR A 334 14.85 23.10 26.91
CA THR A 334 15.16 21.75 27.36
C THR A 334 16.59 21.36 27.02
N ARG A 335 17.38 20.98 27.99
CA ARG A 335 18.63 20.22 27.86
C ARG A 335 18.51 18.93 28.62
N ALA A 336 18.77 17.80 27.96
CA ALA A 336 18.64 16.53 28.65
C ALA A 336 19.55 15.45 28.05
N ILE A 337 20.08 14.60 28.92
CA ILE A 337 20.70 13.34 28.56
C ILE A 337 19.80 12.22 29.07
N GLU A 338 19.15 11.54 28.16
CA GLU A 338 18.25 10.43 28.43
C GLU A 338 18.93 9.10 28.15
N SER A 339 18.82 8.16 29.09
CA SER A 339 19.17 6.75 28.88
C SER A 339 17.95 5.89 29.21
N ASN A 340 17.53 5.04 28.28
CA ASN A 340 16.43 4.13 28.52
C ASN A 340 16.78 2.69 28.14
N LEU A 341 16.27 1.74 28.94
CA LEU A 341 16.38 0.30 28.70
C LEU A 341 14.98 -0.29 28.81
N ALA A 342 14.51 -0.96 27.77
CA ALA A 342 13.19 -1.57 27.74
C ALA A 342 13.27 -3.04 27.38
N LEU A 343 12.54 -3.87 28.12
CA LEU A 343 12.21 -5.25 27.75
C LEU A 343 10.75 -5.27 27.32
N GLU A 344 10.53 -5.68 26.08
CA GLU A 344 9.22 -5.66 25.46
C GLU A 344 8.82 -7.05 24.99
N ARG A 345 7.56 -7.38 25.12
CA ARG A 345 6.91 -8.56 24.56
C ARG A 345 5.83 -8.15 23.58
N HIS A 346 5.98 -8.58 22.33
CA HIS A 346 5.07 -8.23 21.23
C HIS A 346 4.22 -9.43 20.81
N TRP A 347 2.92 -9.23 20.58
CA TRP A 347 1.97 -10.20 20.04
C TRP A 347 1.09 -9.56 18.98
N LEU A 348 0.86 -10.28 17.89
CA LEU A 348 -0.20 -9.94 16.95
C LEU A 348 -1.53 -10.52 17.45
N LEU A 349 -2.54 -9.68 17.56
CA LEU A 349 -3.92 -10.04 17.85
C LEU A 349 -4.74 -10.12 16.55
N ALA A 350 -6.04 -10.43 16.67
CA ALA A 350 -6.96 -10.37 15.55
C ALA A 350 -7.05 -8.94 14.97
N ASN A 351 -7.39 -8.83 13.69
CA ASN A 351 -7.56 -7.56 12.96
C ASN A 351 -6.31 -6.65 12.94
N ASP A 352 -5.13 -7.26 12.85
CA ASP A 352 -3.82 -6.58 12.74
C ASP A 352 -3.42 -5.70 13.94
N TRP A 353 -4.03 -5.91 15.09
CA TRP A 353 -3.61 -5.24 16.32
C TRP A 353 -2.39 -5.92 16.94
N TYR A 354 -1.36 -5.14 17.22
CA TYR A 354 -0.24 -5.54 18.07
C TYR A 354 -0.50 -5.12 19.51
N ARG A 355 -0.30 -6.06 20.41
CA ARG A 355 -0.21 -5.78 21.85
C ARG A 355 1.25 -5.85 22.26
N THR A 356 1.73 -4.85 22.97
CA THR A 356 3.08 -4.80 23.53
C THR A 356 2.98 -4.61 25.04
N ALA A 357 3.49 -5.56 25.80
CA ALA A 357 3.75 -5.38 27.21
C ALA A 357 5.23 -5.03 27.40
N SER A 358 5.54 -4.05 28.22
CA SER A 358 6.89 -3.52 28.40
C SER A 358 7.22 -3.29 29.87
N ILE A 359 8.50 -3.40 30.18
CA ILE A 359 9.09 -2.85 31.39
C ILE A 359 10.23 -1.95 30.90
N ARG A 360 10.13 -0.67 31.16
CA ARG A 360 11.08 0.35 30.73
C ARG A 360 11.72 1.02 31.95
N TRP A 361 13.03 1.03 31.98
CA TRP A 361 13.80 1.85 32.89
C TRP A 361 14.29 3.08 32.13
N LEU A 362 14.00 4.28 32.71
CA LEU A 362 14.40 5.57 32.18
C LEU A 362 15.26 6.25 33.22
N TYR A 363 16.44 6.74 32.82
CA TYR A 363 17.23 7.70 33.54
C TYR A 363 17.40 8.94 32.67
N GLU A 364 17.10 10.10 33.24
CA GLU A 364 17.25 11.38 32.55
C GLU A 364 17.85 12.40 33.48
N ASP A 365 18.94 13.04 33.05
CA ASP A 365 19.56 14.19 33.66
C ASP A 365 19.20 15.40 32.81
N TYR A 366 18.54 16.40 33.36
CA TYR A 366 17.90 17.44 32.57
C TYR A 366 17.92 18.82 33.20
N THR A 367 17.90 19.83 32.36
CA THR A 367 17.52 21.21 32.69
C THR A 367 16.27 21.53 31.87
N GLN A 368 15.17 21.86 32.51
CA GLN A 368 13.94 22.34 31.87
C GLN A 368 13.60 23.73 32.41
N ALA A 369 13.71 24.74 31.55
CA ALA A 369 13.61 26.12 32.00
C ALA A 369 14.62 26.42 33.15
N ASP A 370 14.15 26.82 34.32
CA ASP A 370 14.95 27.10 35.54
C ASP A 370 15.15 25.89 36.45
N GLN A 371 14.58 24.72 36.10
CA GLN A 371 14.68 23.49 36.86
C GLN A 371 15.84 22.61 36.36
N GLU A 372 16.81 22.30 37.22
CA GLU A 372 17.87 21.31 37.00
C GLU A 372 17.66 20.14 37.96
N ASP A 373 17.53 18.92 37.39
CA ASP A 373 17.23 17.72 38.17
C ASP A 373 17.62 16.45 37.42
N SER A 374 17.55 15.31 38.08
CA SER A 374 17.69 13.99 37.47
C SER A 374 16.59 13.05 37.95
N SER A 375 16.19 12.12 37.13
CA SER A 375 15.11 11.20 37.46
C SER A 375 15.41 9.78 36.97
N SER A 376 15.15 8.81 37.84
CA SER A 376 15.25 7.37 37.54
C SER A 376 13.89 6.71 37.73
N LEU A 377 13.32 6.17 36.66
CA LEU A 377 11.96 5.66 36.63
C LEU A 377 11.89 4.26 36.05
N LEU A 378 11.25 3.35 36.78
CA LEU A 378 10.89 2.04 36.29
C LEU A 378 9.40 2.03 35.90
N MET A 379 9.08 1.78 34.64
CA MET A 379 7.74 1.94 34.08
C MET A 379 7.27 0.67 33.41
N PRO A 380 6.54 -0.21 34.08
CA PRO A 380 5.74 -1.21 33.41
C PRO A 380 4.63 -0.55 32.60
N GLY A 381 4.34 -1.12 31.43
CA GLY A 381 3.34 -0.57 30.53
C GLY A 381 2.74 -1.62 29.60
N ILE A 382 1.62 -1.24 29.01
CA ILE A 382 0.98 -2.00 27.94
C ILE A 382 0.51 -1.04 26.86
N SER A 383 0.71 -1.42 25.61
CA SER A 383 0.21 -0.67 24.47
C SER A 383 -0.45 -1.57 23.43
N PHE A 384 -1.38 -0.96 22.70
CA PHE A 384 -2.06 -1.56 21.56
C PHE A 384 -1.83 -0.67 20.34
N SER A 385 -1.33 -1.25 19.27
CA SER A 385 -1.08 -0.50 18.03
C SER A 385 -1.58 -1.25 16.81
N ARG A 386 -1.99 -0.48 15.79
CA ARG A 386 -2.34 -1.00 14.48
C ARG A 386 -1.85 -0.03 13.43
N SER A 387 -1.27 -0.56 12.34
CA SER A 387 -0.88 0.24 11.20
C SER A 387 -1.21 -0.53 9.93
N ARG A 388 -2.08 0.02 9.11
CA ARG A 388 -2.49 -0.55 7.82
C ARG A 388 -2.40 0.52 6.75
N GLN A 389 -1.95 0.14 5.56
CA GLN A 389 -1.94 1.03 4.41
C GLN A 389 -2.17 0.26 3.11
N SER A 390 -2.83 0.92 2.16
CA SER A 390 -3.06 0.43 0.80
C SER A 390 -2.28 1.29 -0.20
N GLY A 391 -1.29 0.67 -0.85
CA GLY A 391 -0.38 1.37 -1.77
C GLY A 391 0.93 1.82 -1.11
N SER A 392 1.87 2.31 -1.93
CA SER A 392 3.18 2.81 -1.52
C SER A 392 3.30 4.32 -1.81
N GLY A 393 4.18 5.00 -1.08
CA GLY A 393 4.46 6.42 -1.24
C GLY A 393 3.34 7.31 -0.70
N MET A 394 2.28 7.52 -1.47
CA MET A 394 1.06 8.20 -1.03
C MET A 394 -0.12 7.22 -1.01
N PRO A 395 -0.38 6.55 0.12
CA PRO A 395 -1.42 5.52 0.22
C PRO A 395 -2.82 6.09 -0.02
N ARG A 396 -3.67 5.32 -0.70
CA ARG A 396 -5.08 5.71 -0.90
C ARG A 396 -5.89 5.61 0.39
N GLN A 397 -5.57 4.60 1.19
CA GLN A 397 -6.15 4.37 2.50
C GLN A 397 -5.04 3.95 3.47
N ALA A 398 -5.05 4.54 4.64
CA ALA A 398 -4.18 4.13 5.73
C ALA A 398 -4.83 4.42 7.08
N ASP A 399 -4.56 3.58 8.05
CA ASP A 399 -4.82 3.87 9.46
C ASP A 399 -3.60 3.55 10.30
N ARG A 400 -3.33 4.40 11.28
CA ARG A 400 -2.32 4.20 12.31
C ARG A 400 -2.91 4.58 13.66
N LEU A 401 -2.99 3.60 14.55
CA LEU A 401 -3.57 3.73 15.87
C LEU A 401 -2.55 3.29 16.91
N LEU A 402 -2.46 4.02 18.01
CA LEU A 402 -1.67 3.69 19.18
C LEU A 402 -2.44 4.08 20.42
N LEU A 403 -2.56 3.16 21.37
CA LEU A 403 -3.05 3.41 22.72
C LEU A 403 -2.06 2.79 23.69
N GLY A 404 -1.64 3.53 24.69
CA GLY A 404 -0.65 3.06 25.67
C GLY A 404 -0.92 3.59 27.07
N ILE A 405 -0.56 2.78 28.05
CA ILE A 405 -0.54 3.12 29.46
C ILE A 405 0.80 2.70 30.05
N GLU A 406 1.43 3.58 30.80
CA GLU A 406 2.63 3.33 31.59
C GLU A 406 2.34 3.77 33.02
N VAL A 407 2.86 3.06 33.99
CA VAL A 407 2.73 3.37 35.40
C VAL A 407 4.10 3.41 36.05
N SER A 408 4.28 4.23 37.08
CA SER A 408 5.49 4.31 37.88
C SER A 408 5.12 4.49 39.33
N ASP A 409 5.91 3.94 40.23
CA ASP A 409 5.68 4.07 41.66
C ASP A 409 6.99 3.93 42.47
N PRO A 410 7.20 4.71 43.51
CA PRO A 410 8.37 4.63 44.37
C PRO A 410 8.58 3.27 45.06
N SER A 411 7.53 2.48 45.25
CA SER A 411 7.63 1.17 45.91
C SER A 411 8.53 0.16 45.19
N TRP A 412 8.78 0.37 43.88
CA TRP A 412 9.72 -0.44 43.08
C TRP A 412 10.98 0.31 42.64
N GLY A 413 11.32 1.43 43.36
CA GLY A 413 12.57 2.16 43.16
C GLY A 413 12.53 3.26 42.09
N SER A 414 11.35 3.78 41.79
CA SER A 414 11.18 4.95 40.92
C SER A 414 11.15 6.25 41.75
N ASP A 415 11.59 7.36 41.17
CA ASP A 415 11.59 8.65 41.83
C ASP A 415 10.21 9.32 41.88
N ALA A 416 9.26 8.86 41.04
CA ALA A 416 7.92 9.45 40.97
C ALA A 416 6.81 8.40 40.83
N SER A 417 5.62 8.74 41.39
CA SER A 417 4.38 7.97 41.19
C SER A 417 3.47 8.65 40.20
N PHE A 418 3.12 7.93 39.09
CA PHE A 418 2.20 8.44 38.09
C PHE A 418 1.57 7.33 37.26
N VAL A 419 0.49 7.68 36.56
CA VAL A 419 -0.07 6.91 35.44
C VAL A 419 -0.04 7.80 34.20
N ARG A 420 0.66 7.36 33.15
CA ARG A 420 0.74 8.05 31.87
C ARG A 420 -0.09 7.34 30.81
N LEU A 421 -1.02 8.06 30.23
CA LEU A 421 -1.87 7.61 29.12
C LEU A 421 -1.45 8.31 27.84
N ARG A 422 -1.41 7.59 26.74
CA ARG A 422 -1.14 8.14 25.42
C ARG A 422 -2.01 7.49 24.35
N GLY A 423 -2.62 8.31 23.52
CA GLY A 423 -3.40 7.89 22.37
C GLY A 423 -2.99 8.66 21.13
N ARG A 424 -2.78 7.95 20.01
CA ARG A 424 -2.54 8.56 18.71
C ARG A 424 -3.40 7.85 17.68
N ALA A 425 -4.06 8.62 16.81
CA ALA A 425 -4.82 8.12 15.69
C ALA A 425 -4.48 8.93 14.44
N GLY A 426 -4.21 8.23 13.35
CA GLY A 426 -4.05 8.80 12.03
C GLY A 426 -4.90 8.03 11.04
N TYR A 427 -5.57 8.74 10.15
CA TYR A 427 -6.44 8.14 9.16
C TYR A 427 -6.32 8.86 7.81
N ILE A 428 -6.19 8.09 6.75
CA ILE A 428 -6.15 8.56 5.37
C ILE A 428 -7.24 7.85 4.59
N ASP A 429 -8.05 8.61 3.86
CA ASP A 429 -9.03 8.07 2.92
C ASP A 429 -9.07 8.87 1.62
N SER A 430 -9.29 8.19 0.49
CA SER A 430 -9.32 8.79 -0.84
C SER A 430 -10.68 8.60 -1.49
N PHE A 431 -11.24 9.69 -2.00
CA PHE A 431 -12.52 9.74 -2.71
C PHE A 431 -12.26 9.90 -4.22
N GLY A 432 -12.39 8.79 -4.95
CA GLY A 432 -11.97 8.75 -6.36
C GLY A 432 -10.45 8.87 -6.50
N ASP A 433 -9.97 9.40 -7.63
CA ASP A 433 -8.54 9.44 -7.95
C ASP A 433 -7.85 10.77 -7.63
N ARG A 434 -8.63 11.79 -7.24
CA ARG A 434 -8.12 13.16 -7.09
C ARG A 434 -8.29 13.76 -5.71
N HIS A 435 -9.10 13.16 -4.84
CA HIS A 435 -9.47 13.73 -3.54
C HIS A 435 -8.98 12.83 -2.42
N ARG A 436 -8.36 13.40 -1.42
CA ARG A 436 -7.80 12.68 -0.29
C ARG A 436 -7.96 13.49 0.99
N MET A 437 -8.33 12.81 2.07
CA MET A 437 -8.46 13.39 3.39
C MET A 437 -7.46 12.73 4.32
N VAL A 438 -6.75 13.54 5.11
CA VAL A 438 -5.83 13.08 6.15
C VAL A 438 -6.30 13.67 7.47
N SER A 439 -6.54 12.83 8.46
CA SER A 439 -6.89 13.25 9.82
C SER A 439 -5.92 12.67 10.83
N ARG A 440 -5.56 13.47 11.83
CA ARG A 440 -4.68 13.06 12.91
C ARG A 440 -5.24 13.53 14.25
N LEU A 441 -5.08 12.71 15.27
CA LEU A 441 -5.40 13.01 16.66
C LEU A 441 -4.27 12.49 17.53
N ASP A 442 -3.74 13.35 18.39
CA ASP A 442 -2.77 12.96 19.42
C ASP A 442 -3.29 13.46 20.78
N ALA A 443 -3.33 12.59 21.78
CA ALA A 443 -3.82 12.91 23.10
C ALA A 443 -2.97 12.21 24.16
N GLY A 444 -2.77 12.89 25.27
CA GLY A 444 -2.03 12.36 26.41
C GLY A 444 -2.49 12.92 27.73
N ALA A 445 -2.33 12.13 28.78
CA ALA A 445 -2.61 12.53 30.15
C ALA A 445 -1.61 11.89 31.12
N ILE A 446 -1.16 12.65 32.10
CA ILE A 446 -0.34 12.20 33.23
C ILE A 446 -1.14 12.43 34.50
N LEU A 447 -1.49 11.34 35.16
CA LEU A 447 -2.23 11.36 36.42
C LEU A 447 -1.21 11.34 37.58
N MET A 448 -0.92 12.51 38.10
CA MET A 448 -0.02 12.76 39.26
C MET A 448 -0.31 14.11 39.87
N GLU A 449 0.27 14.40 41.01
CA GLU A 449 0.05 15.68 41.71
C GLU A 449 0.84 16.82 41.05
N THR A 450 2.14 16.65 40.82
CA THR A 450 3.05 17.70 40.36
C THR A 450 3.87 17.22 39.17
N VAL A 451 3.55 17.70 37.96
CA VAL A 451 4.19 17.25 36.72
C VAL A 451 5.65 17.68 36.56
N GLU A 452 6.04 18.73 37.24
CA GLU A 452 7.41 19.26 37.29
C GLU A 452 8.39 18.25 37.92
N ASN A 453 7.90 17.28 38.70
CA ASN A 453 8.73 16.19 39.24
C ASN A 453 9.04 15.10 38.20
N LEU A 454 8.55 15.23 36.96
CA LEU A 454 8.88 14.32 35.89
C LEU A 454 9.93 14.91 34.94
N PRO A 455 10.76 14.07 34.33
CA PRO A 455 11.68 14.53 33.31
C PRO A 455 10.93 15.03 32.05
N PRO A 456 11.50 15.99 31.31
CA PRO A 456 10.87 16.59 30.13
C PRO A 456 10.42 15.59 29.07
N SER A 457 11.12 14.47 28.88
CA SER A 457 10.77 13.43 27.92
C SER A 457 9.41 12.78 28.17
N LEU A 458 8.88 12.87 29.39
CA LEU A 458 7.56 12.33 29.72
C LEU A 458 6.46 13.40 29.73
N ARG A 459 6.79 14.68 29.87
CA ARG A 459 5.84 15.80 29.83
C ARG A 459 5.30 15.98 28.39
N PHE A 460 4.24 16.74 28.26
CA PHE A 460 3.63 16.99 26.94
C PHE A 460 3.92 18.41 26.44
N PHE A 461 4.29 18.47 25.15
CA PHE A 461 4.50 19.67 24.37
C PHE A 461 3.78 19.53 23.03
N ALA A 462 3.15 20.59 22.53
CA ALA A 462 2.55 20.63 21.22
C ALA A 462 3.26 21.65 20.32
N GLY A 463 3.02 21.61 19.02
CA GLY A 463 3.68 22.40 17.99
C GLY A 463 4.49 21.56 17.03
N GLY A 464 4.67 22.04 15.81
CA GLY A 464 5.46 21.41 14.74
C GLY A 464 4.65 20.69 13.67
N ASP A 465 5.35 20.08 12.73
CA ASP A 465 4.83 19.49 11.47
C ASP A 465 3.72 18.47 11.65
N ASN A 466 3.75 17.73 12.75
CA ASN A 466 2.97 16.51 12.90
C ASN A 466 1.70 16.67 13.74
N ASN A 467 1.57 17.76 14.49
CA ASN A 467 0.42 17.94 15.39
C ASN A 467 -0.22 19.34 15.36
N LEU A 468 0.54 20.43 15.33
CA LEU A 468 0.00 21.79 15.37
C LEU A 468 0.86 22.74 14.53
N ARG A 469 0.63 22.77 13.22
CA ARG A 469 1.38 23.61 12.27
C ARG A 469 1.05 25.10 12.47
N GLY A 470 2.02 25.96 12.14
CA GLY A 470 1.96 27.39 12.44
C GLY A 470 2.57 27.74 13.80
N TYR A 471 2.99 26.72 14.57
CA TYR A 471 3.76 26.86 15.79
C TYR A 471 5.06 26.05 15.66
N ALA A 472 6.14 26.57 16.22
CA ALA A 472 7.42 25.85 16.21
C ALA A 472 7.32 24.52 16.96
N TYR A 473 8.23 23.61 16.67
CA TYR A 473 8.26 22.28 17.30
C TYR A 473 8.33 22.41 18.82
N GLU A 474 7.41 21.72 19.52
CA GLU A 474 7.29 21.69 20.99
C GLU A 474 7.21 23.07 21.66
N SER A 475 6.73 24.11 20.97
CA SER A 475 6.65 25.48 21.48
C SER A 475 5.35 25.82 22.21
N VAL A 476 4.42 24.88 22.31
CA VAL A 476 3.12 25.08 22.97
C VAL A 476 3.04 24.20 24.19
N SER A 477 3.20 24.80 25.34
CA SER A 477 3.04 24.20 26.67
C SER A 477 2.84 25.30 27.73
N PRO A 478 2.52 24.97 28.99
CA PRO A 478 2.59 25.93 30.08
C PRO A 478 3.96 26.59 30.19
N LEU A 479 3.97 27.84 30.60
CA LEU A 479 5.17 28.66 30.82
C LEU A 479 5.39 28.92 32.29
N ASN A 480 6.66 29.05 32.69
CA ASN A 480 7.02 29.56 34.00
C ASN A 480 6.86 31.09 34.07
N GLN A 481 7.22 31.72 35.20
CA GLN A 481 7.13 33.18 35.39
C GLN A 481 8.09 33.97 34.48
N GLN A 482 9.13 33.34 33.98
CA GLN A 482 10.12 33.89 33.05
C GLN A 482 9.69 33.78 31.58
N GLY A 483 8.60 33.06 31.28
CA GLY A 483 8.10 32.83 29.93
C GLY A 483 8.75 31.63 29.25
N GLU A 484 9.41 30.75 29.99
CA GLU A 484 10.06 29.54 29.47
C GLU A 484 9.10 28.34 29.51
N LEU A 485 9.26 27.40 28.57
CA LEU A 485 8.42 26.22 28.44
C LEU A 485 8.70 25.22 29.56
N ILE A 486 7.68 24.75 30.27
CA ILE A 486 7.83 23.78 31.37
C ILE A 486 7.21 22.41 31.06
N GLY A 487 6.45 22.28 29.95
CA GLY A 487 5.74 21.08 29.60
C GLY A 487 4.42 20.90 30.35
N GLY A 488 3.47 20.24 29.68
CA GLY A 488 2.12 20.04 30.18
C GLY A 488 1.89 18.64 30.75
N ARG A 489 0.89 18.58 31.62
CA ARG A 489 0.33 17.35 32.19
C ARG A 489 -0.65 16.66 31.23
N TYR A 490 -1.28 17.44 30.40
CA TYR A 490 -2.24 16.99 29.39
C TYR A 490 -1.87 17.53 28.01
N MET A 491 -2.26 16.82 26.98
CA MET A 491 -2.16 17.27 25.60
C MET A 491 -3.34 16.75 24.80
N ALA A 492 -3.85 17.58 23.90
CA ALA A 492 -4.76 17.13 22.85
C ALA A 492 -4.53 17.99 21.61
N THR A 493 -4.29 17.32 20.48
CA THR A 493 -4.15 17.96 19.16
C THR A 493 -4.98 17.22 18.14
N ALA A 494 -5.61 17.95 17.23
CA ALA A 494 -6.37 17.41 16.11
C ALA A 494 -5.97 18.15 14.84
N SER A 495 -5.80 17.41 13.74
CA SER A 495 -5.43 17.93 12.43
C SER A 495 -6.34 17.34 11.37
N LEU A 496 -6.87 18.18 10.51
CA LEU A 496 -7.64 17.80 9.34
C LEU A 496 -7.02 18.43 8.10
N GLU A 497 -6.69 17.61 7.11
CA GLU A 497 -6.05 18.04 5.88
C GLU A 497 -6.80 17.46 4.67
N TYR A 498 -7.17 18.33 3.74
CA TYR A 498 -7.72 17.96 2.44
C TYR A 498 -6.66 18.13 1.38
N GLN A 499 -6.51 17.13 0.51
CA GLN A 499 -5.54 17.10 -0.58
C GLN A 499 -6.26 16.90 -1.91
N TYR A 500 -5.87 17.70 -2.92
CA TYR A 500 -6.37 17.60 -4.28
C TYR A 500 -5.23 17.31 -5.26
N ARG A 501 -5.38 16.26 -6.05
CA ARG A 501 -4.40 15.85 -7.07
C ARG A 501 -4.53 16.74 -8.31
N VAL A 502 -3.51 17.54 -8.56
CA VAL A 502 -3.46 18.46 -9.72
C VAL A 502 -3.03 17.71 -10.97
N THR A 503 -1.85 17.08 -10.92
CA THR A 503 -1.29 16.34 -12.05
C THR A 503 -0.23 15.33 -11.58
N GLY A 504 -0.16 14.16 -12.22
CA GLY A 504 0.83 13.13 -11.89
C GLY A 504 0.88 12.84 -10.39
N ASN A 505 2.03 13.06 -9.75
CA ASN A 505 2.26 12.86 -8.31
C ASN A 505 2.19 14.16 -7.48
N TRP A 506 1.69 15.26 -8.05
CA TRP A 506 1.59 16.54 -7.40
C TRP A 506 0.19 16.78 -6.84
N TRP A 507 0.15 17.19 -5.58
CA TRP A 507 -1.08 17.48 -4.85
C TRP A 507 -0.99 18.85 -4.19
N LEU A 508 -2.09 19.54 -4.13
CA LEU A 508 -2.29 20.70 -3.27
C LEU A 508 -3.00 20.26 -2.00
N ALA A 509 -2.62 20.83 -0.88
CA ALA A 509 -3.20 20.55 0.42
C ALA A 509 -3.70 21.82 1.09
N THR A 510 -4.79 21.73 1.85
CA THR A 510 -5.24 22.73 2.80
C THR A 510 -5.52 22.04 4.13
N PHE A 511 -5.22 22.71 5.22
CA PHE A 511 -5.36 22.09 6.54
C PHE A 511 -5.80 23.07 7.62
N ALA A 512 -6.36 22.49 8.67
CA ALA A 512 -6.65 23.15 9.93
C ALA A 512 -6.22 22.23 11.07
N ASP A 513 -5.45 22.79 11.99
CA ASP A 513 -4.93 22.15 13.18
C ASP A 513 -5.46 22.85 14.42
N TYR A 514 -5.76 22.10 15.46
CA TYR A 514 -6.29 22.60 16.72
C TYR A 514 -5.70 21.82 17.88
N GLY A 515 -5.19 22.50 18.90
CA GLY A 515 -4.58 21.76 20.01
C GLY A 515 -4.00 22.63 21.11
N SER A 516 -3.59 21.96 22.17
CA SER A 516 -2.90 22.54 23.33
C SER A 516 -2.13 21.45 24.08
N ALA A 517 -1.13 21.87 24.84
CA ALA A 517 -0.59 21.12 25.98
C ALA A 517 -0.73 22.00 27.24
N TRP A 518 -1.25 21.43 28.34
CA TRP A 518 -1.61 22.19 29.53
C TRP A 518 -1.46 21.39 30.81
N THR A 519 -1.47 22.08 31.95
CA THR A 519 -1.52 21.48 33.29
C THR A 519 -2.87 21.73 33.98
N ASP A 520 -3.28 22.96 34.15
CA ASP A 520 -4.53 23.31 34.85
C ASP A 520 -5.69 23.58 33.89
N SER A 521 -5.49 24.48 32.93
CA SER A 521 -6.48 24.85 31.91
C SER A 521 -5.86 24.95 30.52
N PRO A 522 -6.53 24.43 29.49
CA PRO A 522 -5.99 24.47 28.14
C PRO A 522 -6.04 25.88 27.54
N ASP A 523 -4.93 26.31 26.99
CA ASP A 523 -4.84 27.46 26.09
C ASP A 523 -4.84 26.93 24.66
N TRP A 524 -6.03 26.83 24.08
CA TRP A 524 -6.23 26.25 22.76
C TRP A 524 -5.66 27.12 21.67
N LYS A 525 -4.82 26.52 20.81
CA LYS A 525 -4.17 27.13 19.68
C LYS A 525 -4.74 26.60 18.36
N ARG A 526 -4.83 27.46 17.36
CA ARG A 526 -5.32 27.14 16.02
C ARG A 526 -4.24 27.38 14.99
N GLY A 527 -4.02 26.39 14.14
CA GLY A 527 -3.14 26.48 12.99
C GLY A 527 -3.93 26.26 11.70
N VAL A 528 -3.70 27.07 10.69
CA VAL A 528 -4.31 26.91 9.36
C VAL A 528 -3.26 27.12 8.29
N GLY A 529 -3.47 26.50 7.13
CA GLY A 529 -2.54 26.70 6.05
C GLY A 529 -2.87 25.94 4.79
N PHE A 530 -1.95 26.06 3.85
CA PHE A 530 -1.96 25.30 2.62
C PHE A 530 -0.55 24.79 2.31
N GLY A 531 -0.46 23.80 1.44
CA GLY A 531 0.83 23.22 1.09
C GLY A 531 0.80 22.45 -0.21
N VAL A 532 1.98 21.97 -0.55
CA VAL A 532 2.23 21.11 -1.71
C VAL A 532 2.72 19.76 -1.24
N ARG A 533 2.22 18.71 -1.90
CA ARG A 533 2.66 17.33 -1.68
C ARG A 533 3.18 16.77 -3.00
N TRP A 534 4.31 16.11 -2.94
CA TRP A 534 4.85 15.36 -4.07
C TRP A 534 5.11 13.91 -3.65
N GLY A 535 4.39 13.00 -4.28
CA GLY A 535 4.56 11.57 -4.07
C GLY A 535 5.83 11.07 -4.74
N SER A 536 6.93 10.97 -3.97
CA SER A 536 8.19 10.42 -4.45
C SER A 536 8.25 8.90 -4.21
N PRO A 537 9.16 8.16 -4.89
CA PRO A 537 9.36 6.73 -4.65
C PRO A 537 9.77 6.37 -3.20
N ILE A 538 10.32 7.33 -2.47
CA ILE A 538 10.83 7.16 -1.10
C ILE A 538 9.91 7.75 -0.02
N GLY A 539 8.74 8.27 -0.40
CA GLY A 539 7.75 8.87 0.49
C GLY A 539 7.25 10.23 0.00
N ALA A 540 6.31 10.80 0.73
CA ALA A 540 5.78 12.11 0.42
C ALA A 540 6.76 13.21 0.81
N VAL A 541 7.04 14.12 -0.13
CA VAL A 541 7.65 15.44 0.17
C VAL A 541 6.53 16.40 0.45
N ARG A 542 6.59 17.09 1.59
CA ARG A 542 5.58 18.04 2.04
C ARG A 542 6.20 19.41 2.29
N ILE A 543 5.56 20.43 1.77
CA ILE A 543 5.91 21.83 2.05
C ILE A 543 4.61 22.52 2.46
N ASP A 544 4.57 23.04 3.67
CA ASP A 544 3.41 23.69 4.25
C ASP A 544 3.69 25.15 4.60
N PHE A 545 2.79 26.01 4.20
CA PHE A 545 2.71 27.42 4.59
C PHE A 545 1.63 27.52 5.66
N ALA A 546 2.04 27.73 6.90
CA ALA A 546 1.17 27.64 8.06
C ALA A 546 1.14 28.94 8.86
N TRP A 547 -0.03 29.29 9.38
CA TRP A 547 -0.26 30.43 10.26
C TRP A 547 -0.83 29.95 11.59
N GLY A 548 -0.14 30.31 12.68
CA GLY A 548 -0.65 30.15 14.05
C GLY A 548 -1.55 31.33 14.39
N LEU A 549 -2.87 31.11 14.38
CA LEU A 549 -3.86 32.19 14.52
C LEU A 549 -3.83 32.84 15.92
N ASP A 550 -3.31 32.14 16.91
CA ASP A 550 -3.21 32.60 18.30
C ASP A 550 -1.75 32.78 18.74
N ALA A 551 -0.82 32.88 17.77
CA ALA A 551 0.61 33.10 18.06
C ALA A 551 0.91 34.59 18.22
N GLU A 552 1.75 34.94 19.19
CA GLU A 552 2.28 36.29 19.36
C GLU A 552 3.48 36.51 18.43
N GLY A 553 3.58 37.69 17.81
CA GLY A 553 4.71 38.12 16.99
C GLY A 553 4.67 37.68 15.55
N SER A 554 5.22 36.53 15.18
CA SER A 554 5.27 36.04 13.80
C SER A 554 4.39 34.81 13.61
N PRO A 555 3.16 34.98 13.13
CA PRO A 555 2.20 33.86 13.02
C PRO A 555 2.50 32.91 11.85
N PHE A 556 3.55 33.14 11.06
CA PHE A 556 3.87 32.37 9.86
C PHE A 556 5.02 31.39 10.13
N GLN A 557 4.81 30.15 9.76
CA GLN A 557 5.83 29.08 9.76
C GLN A 557 5.83 28.38 8.40
N LEU A 558 7.03 28.06 7.93
CA LEU A 558 7.26 27.22 6.76
C LEU A 558 7.71 25.84 7.23
N HIS A 559 6.88 24.82 7.02
CA HIS A 559 7.23 23.44 7.39
C HIS A 559 7.65 22.65 6.16
N PHE A 560 8.75 21.92 6.28
CA PHE A 560 9.24 21.01 5.26
C PHE A 560 9.47 19.62 5.86
N SER A 561 8.91 18.60 5.25
CA SER A 561 9.18 17.22 5.67
C SER A 561 9.21 16.23 4.52
N LEU A 562 9.98 15.17 4.70
CA LEU A 562 10.13 14.04 3.79
C LEU A 562 9.88 12.74 4.58
N GLY A 563 8.92 11.94 4.15
CA GLY A 563 8.64 10.65 4.78
C GLY A 563 7.17 10.25 4.71
N PRO A 564 6.77 9.23 5.49
CA PRO A 564 5.37 8.81 5.56
C PRO A 564 4.50 9.92 6.16
N GLU A 565 3.22 9.94 5.79
CA GLU A 565 2.28 10.97 6.25
C GLU A 565 1.61 10.64 7.59
N LEU A 566 1.64 9.38 8.03
CA LEU A 566 1.13 8.90 9.33
C LEU A 566 2.24 8.27 10.16
#